data_5b125e63885ea2eb68c2bd7f11f32cad
#
_entry.id   5b125e63885ea2eb68c2bd7f11f32cad
#
_cell.length_a   1.000
_cell.length_b   1.000
_cell.length_c   1.000
_cell.angle_alpha   90.00
_cell.angle_beta   90.00
_cell.angle_gamma   90.00
#
_symmetry.space_group_name_H-M   'P 1'
#
loop_
_entity.id
_entity.type
_entity.pdbx_description
1 polymer ?
#
loop_
_entity_poly.entity_id
_entity_poly.type
_entity_poly.pdbx_seq_one_letter_code
_entity_poly.pdbx_strand_id
1 'polypeptide(L)'
;ELANEEQKNDWLPKLISGDCQLTFAYAEEQSRFDLEDVLTRAKPDEKGGFIIDGAKSMVLHAASADAMIVSCRTSGGQYEKKGISLLLVPKDLEGINIDSFETVDGQRAAEVRFESVRVEGNALLGREGDAFSTIERAQQSGILALCAEATGIMECLYKDTASYTQDREQFDRPMSEFQVIQHRLVDMFMEYEQCKSMLLR
;
A
#
# COMPACT_ATOMS: atom_id res chain seq x y z
N GLU A 1 -7.50 -14.19 0.79
CA GLU A 1 -8.78 -14.51 0.14
C GLU A 1 -8.60 -15.21 -1.22
N LEU A 2 -7.69 -14.75 -2.08
CA LEU A 2 -7.50 -15.30 -3.43
C LEU A 2 -6.61 -16.56 -3.47
N ALA A 3 -5.69 -16.70 -2.51
CA ALA A 3 -4.76 -17.82 -2.47
C ALA A 3 -5.49 -19.15 -2.28
N ASN A 4 -5.09 -20.17 -3.04
CA ASN A 4 -5.53 -21.55 -2.85
C ASN A 4 -4.90 -22.16 -1.60
N GLU A 5 -5.29 -23.39 -1.22
CA GLU A 5 -4.80 -24.02 0.01
C GLU A 5 -3.29 -24.33 -0.01
N GLU A 6 -2.74 -24.67 -1.16
CA GLU A 6 -1.29 -24.89 -1.33
C GLU A 6 -0.52 -23.57 -1.10
N GLN A 7 -0.91 -22.49 -1.77
CA GLN A 7 -0.31 -21.17 -1.59
C GLN A 7 -0.44 -20.67 -0.15
N LYS A 8 -1.58 -20.90 0.51
CA LYS A 8 -1.77 -20.53 1.91
C LYS A 8 -0.83 -21.31 2.83
N ASN A 9 -0.70 -22.61 2.62
CA ASN A 9 0.18 -23.46 3.43
C ASN A 9 1.67 -23.11 3.25
N ASP A 10 2.06 -22.69 2.06
CA ASP A 10 3.46 -22.33 1.77
C ASP A 10 3.84 -20.94 2.30
N TRP A 11 2.92 -19.97 2.22
CA TRP A 11 3.24 -18.58 2.49
C TRP A 11 2.77 -18.08 3.86
N LEU A 12 1.56 -18.42 4.31
CA LEU A 12 1.01 -17.85 5.55
C LEU A 12 1.82 -18.17 6.81
N PRO A 13 2.33 -19.41 7.02
CA PRO A 13 3.16 -19.68 8.20
C PRO A 13 4.41 -18.80 8.24
N LYS A 14 5.10 -18.64 7.12
CA LYS A 14 6.31 -17.82 7.00
C LYS A 14 6.03 -16.32 7.21
N LEU A 15 4.89 -15.84 6.71
CA LEU A 15 4.46 -14.46 6.92
C LEU A 15 4.13 -14.19 8.39
N ILE A 16 3.45 -15.13 9.06
CA ILE A 16 3.07 -15.01 10.48
C ILE A 16 4.30 -15.07 11.39
N SER A 17 5.29 -15.92 11.06
CA SER A 17 6.55 -16.01 11.84
C SER A 17 7.50 -14.83 11.55
N GLY A 18 7.30 -14.07 10.47
CA GLY A 18 8.21 -13.02 10.02
C GLY A 18 9.41 -13.53 9.21
N ASP A 19 9.44 -14.82 8.85
CA ASP A 19 10.50 -15.42 8.04
C ASP A 19 10.39 -15.05 6.57
N CYS A 20 9.28 -14.46 6.14
CA CYS A 20 9.04 -14.00 4.78
C CYS A 20 8.27 -12.68 4.79
N GLN A 21 8.60 -11.80 3.85
CA GLN A 21 7.94 -10.52 3.64
C GLN A 21 7.39 -10.44 2.22
N LEU A 22 6.14 -9.96 2.10
CA LEU A 22 5.51 -9.67 0.83
C LEU A 22 5.27 -8.19 0.68
N THR A 23 5.35 -7.71 -0.57
CA THR A 23 4.91 -6.37 -0.91
C THR A 23 3.88 -6.40 -2.04
N PHE A 24 3.13 -5.30 -2.20
CA PHE A 24 2.11 -5.17 -3.21
C PHE A 24 2.54 -4.18 -4.29
N ALA A 25 2.81 -4.69 -5.48
CA ALA A 25 3.24 -3.93 -6.65
C ALA A 25 2.05 -3.70 -7.59
N TYR A 26 1.26 -2.65 -7.34
CA TYR A 26 0.05 -2.35 -8.13
C TYR A 26 0.15 -1.04 -8.91
N ALA A 27 0.82 -0.02 -8.37
CA ALA A 27 0.92 1.30 -8.98
C ALA A 27 1.90 1.31 -10.17
N GLU A 28 1.59 2.12 -11.17
CA GLU A 28 2.45 2.38 -12.34
C GLU A 28 2.60 3.90 -12.53
N GLU A 29 3.67 4.34 -13.16
CA GLU A 29 3.99 5.77 -13.29
C GLU A 29 2.83 6.59 -13.90
N GLN A 30 2.19 6.06 -14.96
CA GLN A 30 1.08 6.72 -15.63
C GLN A 30 -0.24 6.61 -14.87
N SER A 31 -0.43 5.56 -14.05
CA SER A 31 -1.71 5.24 -13.42
C SER A 31 -2.11 6.21 -12.31
N ARG A 32 -1.14 6.88 -11.69
CA ARG A 32 -1.35 7.71 -10.50
C ARG A 32 -2.17 6.97 -9.44
N PHE A 33 -3.47 7.27 -9.35
CA PHE A 33 -4.40 6.65 -8.37
C PHE A 33 -5.45 5.73 -9.03
N ASP A 34 -5.41 5.58 -10.36
CA ASP A 34 -6.37 4.76 -11.11
C ASP A 34 -5.93 3.30 -11.09
N LEU A 35 -6.67 2.47 -10.37
CA LEU A 35 -6.35 1.04 -10.21
C LEU A 35 -6.57 0.21 -11.48
N GLU A 36 -7.45 0.66 -12.38
CA GLU A 36 -7.71 0.03 -13.67
C GLU A 36 -6.67 0.35 -14.73
N ASP A 37 -5.89 1.43 -14.57
CA ASP A 37 -4.83 1.79 -15.53
C ASP A 37 -3.61 0.89 -15.32
N VAL A 38 -3.60 -0.26 -15.97
CA VAL A 38 -2.53 -1.27 -15.88
C VAL A 38 -1.96 -1.55 -17.26
N LEU A 39 -0.69 -1.17 -17.45
CA LEU A 39 0.11 -1.44 -18.65
C LEU A 39 0.99 -2.69 -18.53
N THR A 40 1.43 -3.04 -17.31
CA THR A 40 2.17 -4.28 -17.06
C THR A 40 1.37 -5.48 -17.52
N ARG A 41 1.92 -6.27 -18.43
CA ARG A 41 1.24 -7.40 -19.06
C ARG A 41 1.79 -8.73 -18.59
N ALA A 42 0.91 -9.69 -18.43
CA ALA A 42 1.27 -11.08 -18.23
C ALA A 42 0.64 -11.92 -19.35
N LYS A 43 1.48 -12.55 -20.17
CA LYS A 43 1.04 -13.42 -21.26
C LYS A 43 1.19 -14.87 -20.84
N PRO A 44 0.25 -15.77 -21.23
CA PRO A 44 0.42 -17.19 -21.02
C PRO A 44 1.73 -17.70 -21.65
N ASP A 45 2.44 -18.54 -20.91
CA ASP A 45 3.63 -19.24 -21.39
C ASP A 45 3.27 -20.65 -21.86
N GLU A 46 3.95 -21.15 -22.91
CA GLU A 46 3.73 -22.48 -23.46
C GLU A 46 3.90 -23.63 -22.43
N LYS A 47 4.63 -23.37 -21.34
CA LYS A 47 4.87 -24.34 -20.26
C LYS A 47 3.81 -24.24 -19.11
N GLY A 48 2.74 -23.46 -19.30
CA GLY A 48 1.63 -23.37 -18.34
C GLY A 48 1.80 -22.33 -17.25
N GLY A 49 2.67 -21.34 -17.45
CA GLY A 49 2.85 -20.18 -16.57
C GLY A 49 2.54 -18.87 -17.28
N PHE A 50 3.18 -17.78 -16.82
CA PHE A 50 3.07 -16.46 -17.40
C PHE A 50 4.45 -15.84 -17.64
N ILE A 51 4.52 -14.99 -18.66
CA ILE A 51 5.66 -14.10 -18.93
C ILE A 51 5.19 -12.67 -18.66
N ILE A 52 5.89 -11.97 -17.74
CA ILE A 52 5.55 -10.64 -17.29
C ILE A 52 6.51 -9.64 -17.95
N ASP A 53 5.92 -8.60 -18.57
CA ASP A 53 6.62 -7.45 -19.13
C ASP A 53 5.94 -6.16 -18.63
N GLY A 54 6.74 -5.18 -18.15
CA GLY A 54 6.21 -3.89 -17.70
C GLY A 54 7.01 -3.30 -16.55
N ALA A 55 6.39 -2.37 -15.84
CA ALA A 55 7.02 -1.70 -14.70
C ALA A 55 5.99 -1.36 -13.62
N LYS A 56 6.45 -1.33 -12.37
CA LYS A 56 5.69 -0.86 -11.21
C LYS A 56 6.46 0.25 -10.52
N SER A 57 5.75 1.27 -10.09
CA SER A 57 6.28 2.46 -9.44
C SER A 57 5.92 2.49 -7.96
N MET A 58 6.76 3.12 -7.14
CA MET A 58 6.51 3.32 -5.72
C MET A 58 6.18 2.03 -4.95
N VAL A 59 6.83 0.93 -5.30
CA VAL A 59 6.63 -0.35 -4.62
C VAL A 59 7.34 -0.31 -3.26
N LEU A 60 6.56 -0.17 -2.19
CA LEU A 60 7.09 -0.08 -0.83
C LEU A 60 7.82 -1.38 -0.45
N HIS A 61 9.01 -1.23 0.10
CA HIS A 61 9.85 -2.33 0.59
C HIS A 61 10.22 -3.42 -0.43
N ALA A 62 10.11 -3.17 -1.75
CA ALA A 62 10.40 -4.16 -2.78
C ALA A 62 11.79 -4.79 -2.65
N ALA A 63 12.81 -4.01 -2.28
CA ALA A 63 14.19 -4.49 -2.13
C ALA A 63 14.35 -5.47 -0.96
N SER A 64 13.55 -5.34 0.11
CA SER A 64 13.60 -6.20 1.30
C SER A 64 12.58 -7.34 1.29
N ALA A 65 11.55 -7.25 0.46
CA ALA A 65 10.55 -8.31 0.32
C ALA A 65 11.16 -9.57 -0.33
N ASP A 66 10.62 -10.73 0.00
CA ASP A 66 10.99 -12.01 -0.63
C ASP A 66 10.20 -12.25 -1.91
N ALA A 67 8.97 -11.75 -1.98
CA ALA A 67 8.17 -11.78 -3.19
C ALA A 67 7.22 -10.57 -3.26
N MET A 68 6.73 -10.33 -4.48
CA MET A 68 5.79 -9.26 -4.80
C MET A 68 4.46 -9.85 -5.26
N ILE A 69 3.35 -9.29 -4.79
CA ILE A 69 2.03 -9.50 -5.41
C ILE A 69 1.90 -8.43 -6.50
N VAL A 70 1.97 -8.85 -7.76
CA VAL A 70 2.03 -7.95 -8.91
C VAL A 70 0.68 -7.94 -9.63
N SER A 71 0.09 -6.76 -9.82
CA SER A 71 -1.08 -6.61 -10.70
C SER A 71 -0.63 -6.57 -12.16
N CYS A 72 -1.22 -7.43 -12.99
CA CYS A 72 -0.88 -7.54 -14.40
C CYS A 72 -2.13 -7.62 -15.26
N ARG A 73 -2.04 -7.10 -16.47
CA ARG A 73 -3.06 -7.25 -17.50
C ARG A 73 -2.87 -8.58 -18.25
N THR A 74 -3.78 -9.52 -18.07
CA THR A 74 -3.80 -10.80 -18.80
C THR A 74 -4.73 -10.78 -20.01
N SER A 75 -5.72 -9.87 -20.02
CA SER A 75 -6.63 -9.67 -21.17
C SER A 75 -7.23 -8.26 -21.15
N GLY A 76 -7.96 -7.90 -22.20
CA GLY A 76 -8.65 -6.62 -22.31
C GLY A 76 -7.75 -5.41 -22.57
N GLY A 77 -8.36 -4.22 -22.55
CA GLY A 77 -7.72 -2.93 -22.73
C GLY A 77 -7.16 -2.35 -21.44
N GLN A 78 -6.30 -1.31 -21.56
CA GLN A 78 -5.56 -0.68 -20.46
C GLN A 78 -6.43 -0.23 -19.28
N TYR A 79 -7.61 0.33 -19.56
CA TYR A 79 -8.51 0.92 -18.56
C TYR A 79 -9.71 0.02 -18.22
N GLU A 80 -9.67 -1.25 -18.60
CA GLU A 80 -10.75 -2.18 -18.30
C GLU A 80 -10.55 -2.82 -16.93
N LYS A 81 -11.59 -2.81 -16.09
CA LYS A 81 -11.57 -3.47 -14.76
C LYS A 81 -11.42 -4.99 -14.88
N LYS A 82 -11.98 -5.58 -15.93
CA LYS A 82 -11.77 -6.99 -16.26
C LYS A 82 -10.44 -7.20 -16.97
N GLY A 83 -9.85 -8.37 -16.78
CA GLY A 83 -8.58 -8.73 -17.40
C GLY A 83 -7.36 -8.37 -16.55
N ILE A 84 -7.54 -7.90 -15.31
CA ILE A 84 -6.47 -7.70 -14.34
C ILE A 84 -6.35 -8.95 -13.48
N SER A 85 -5.15 -9.50 -13.39
CA SER A 85 -4.78 -10.65 -12.56
C SER A 85 -3.75 -10.25 -11.50
N LEU A 86 -3.66 -11.01 -10.42
CA LEU A 86 -2.60 -10.89 -9.43
C LEU A 86 -1.69 -12.10 -9.52
N LEU A 87 -0.39 -11.85 -9.62
CA LEU A 87 0.65 -12.87 -9.66
C LEU A 87 1.58 -12.71 -8.45
N LEU A 88 1.89 -13.81 -7.80
CA LEU A 88 2.89 -13.87 -6.73
C LEU A 88 4.25 -14.12 -7.35
N VAL A 89 5.14 -13.14 -7.29
CA VAL A 89 6.39 -13.09 -8.04
C VAL A 89 7.56 -13.03 -7.06
N PRO A 90 8.36 -14.10 -6.89
CA PRO A 90 9.61 -14.04 -6.14
C PRO A 90 10.55 -12.98 -6.73
N LYS A 91 11.22 -12.19 -5.86
CA LYS A 91 12.04 -11.05 -6.31
C LYS A 91 13.30 -11.44 -7.07
N ASP A 92 13.82 -12.66 -6.82
CA ASP A 92 15.11 -13.10 -7.35
C ASP A 92 14.99 -13.78 -8.72
N LEU A 93 13.84 -13.68 -9.40
CA LEU A 93 13.67 -14.19 -10.75
C LEU A 93 14.45 -13.36 -11.77
N GLU A 94 15.00 -14.05 -12.76
CA GLU A 94 15.70 -13.42 -13.88
C GLU A 94 14.77 -12.43 -14.62
N GLY A 95 15.31 -11.26 -14.97
CA GLY A 95 14.55 -10.19 -15.64
C GLY A 95 13.87 -9.19 -14.71
N ILE A 96 14.00 -9.32 -13.37
CA ILE A 96 13.53 -8.33 -12.42
C ILE A 96 14.64 -7.35 -12.09
N ASN A 97 14.37 -6.06 -12.29
CA ASN A 97 15.26 -4.96 -11.89
C ASN A 97 14.54 -4.11 -10.82
N ILE A 98 15.18 -3.93 -9.66
CA ILE A 98 14.66 -3.16 -8.52
C ILE A 98 15.59 -1.98 -8.27
N ASP A 99 15.09 -0.77 -8.53
CA ASP A 99 15.79 0.49 -8.25
C ASP A 99 15.20 1.14 -6.99
N SER A 100 15.89 0.98 -5.87
CA SER A 100 15.41 1.36 -4.54
C SER A 100 15.84 2.77 -4.15
N PHE A 101 14.94 3.54 -3.56
CA PHE A 101 15.18 4.88 -3.02
C PHE A 101 14.48 5.07 -1.66
N GLU A 102 14.91 6.11 -0.93
CA GLU A 102 14.28 6.51 0.34
C GLU A 102 13.15 7.50 0.09
N THR A 103 12.05 7.31 0.80
CA THR A 103 10.94 8.26 0.83
C THR A 103 11.16 9.31 1.94
N VAL A 104 10.40 10.43 1.89
CA VAL A 104 10.55 11.54 2.85
C VAL A 104 10.35 11.11 4.30
N ASP A 105 9.55 10.09 4.54
CA ASP A 105 9.27 9.52 5.87
C ASP A 105 10.31 8.48 6.32
N GLY A 106 11.39 8.29 5.54
CA GLY A 106 12.49 7.37 5.86
C GLY A 106 12.19 5.91 5.53
N GLN A 107 11.08 5.61 4.86
CA GLN A 107 10.81 4.28 4.34
C GLN A 107 11.57 4.04 3.04
N ARG A 108 11.53 2.83 2.52
CA ARG A 108 12.10 2.48 1.22
C ARG A 108 11.01 2.10 0.24
N ALA A 109 11.08 2.70 -0.93
CA ALA A 109 10.29 2.32 -2.10
C ALA A 109 11.21 1.95 -3.26
N ALA A 110 10.66 1.41 -4.32
CA ALA A 110 11.42 1.10 -5.53
C ALA A 110 10.58 1.26 -6.79
N GLU A 111 11.28 1.57 -7.88
CA GLU A 111 10.82 1.29 -9.23
C GLU A 111 11.20 -0.16 -9.56
N VAL A 112 10.24 -0.92 -10.04
CA VAL A 112 10.44 -2.34 -10.38
C VAL A 112 10.12 -2.55 -11.85
N ARG A 113 11.09 -3.07 -12.61
CA ARG A 113 10.93 -3.42 -14.03
C ARG A 113 10.93 -4.91 -14.21
N PHE A 114 10.06 -5.38 -15.08
CA PHE A 114 9.92 -6.77 -15.46
C PHE A 114 10.24 -6.90 -16.95
N GLU A 115 11.29 -7.64 -17.29
CA GLU A 115 11.74 -7.87 -18.65
C GLU A 115 11.67 -9.37 -18.96
N SER A 116 10.55 -9.79 -19.56
CA SER A 116 10.27 -11.21 -19.88
C SER A 116 10.38 -12.14 -18.67
N VAL A 117 9.93 -11.68 -17.49
CA VAL A 117 10.00 -12.44 -16.24
C VAL A 117 9.03 -13.61 -16.30
N ARG A 118 9.58 -14.81 -16.16
CA ARG A 118 8.79 -16.03 -16.19
C ARG A 118 8.37 -16.47 -14.80
N VAL A 119 7.07 -16.71 -14.62
CA VAL A 119 6.48 -17.29 -13.42
C VAL A 119 5.71 -18.55 -13.76
N GLU A 120 5.63 -19.48 -12.82
CA GLU A 120 4.86 -20.71 -12.98
C GLU A 120 3.35 -20.44 -12.85
N GLY A 121 2.51 -21.39 -13.31
CA GLY A 121 1.05 -21.25 -13.26
C GLY A 121 0.49 -21.13 -11.84
N ASN A 122 1.16 -21.71 -10.85
CA ASN A 122 0.81 -21.60 -9.44
C ASN A 122 1.10 -20.21 -8.83
N ALA A 123 1.72 -19.30 -9.58
CA ALA A 123 1.86 -17.88 -9.17
C ALA A 123 0.55 -17.10 -9.24
N LEU A 124 -0.45 -17.58 -10.00
CA LEU A 124 -1.74 -16.90 -10.13
C LEU A 124 -2.53 -16.96 -8.81
N LEU A 125 -2.91 -15.79 -8.32
CA LEU A 125 -3.77 -15.65 -7.15
C LEU A 125 -5.23 -15.49 -7.60
N GLY A 126 -6.05 -16.47 -7.29
CA GLY A 126 -7.47 -16.51 -7.64
C GLY A 126 -7.73 -16.90 -9.10
N ARG A 127 -8.60 -16.15 -9.77
CA ARG A 127 -8.98 -16.39 -11.17
C ARG A 127 -8.32 -15.37 -12.09
N GLU A 128 -7.86 -15.85 -13.23
CA GLU A 128 -7.31 -14.97 -14.26
C GLU A 128 -8.34 -13.92 -14.71
N GLY A 129 -7.89 -12.68 -14.78
CA GLY A 129 -8.68 -11.53 -15.24
C GLY A 129 -9.75 -11.01 -14.26
N ASP A 130 -9.82 -11.51 -13.02
CA ASP A 130 -10.89 -11.19 -12.06
C ASP A 130 -10.38 -10.63 -10.73
N ALA A 131 -9.18 -10.02 -10.71
CA ALA A 131 -8.56 -9.55 -9.48
C ALA A 131 -8.98 -8.14 -9.06
N PHE A 132 -9.58 -7.33 -9.94
CA PHE A 132 -9.81 -5.90 -9.71
C PHE A 132 -10.55 -5.61 -8.39
N SER A 133 -11.65 -6.30 -8.12
CA SER A 133 -12.44 -6.10 -6.91
C SER A 133 -11.68 -6.39 -5.61
N THR A 134 -10.70 -7.30 -5.66
CA THR A 134 -9.83 -7.60 -4.52
C THR A 134 -8.77 -6.53 -4.33
N ILE A 135 -8.21 -6.00 -5.42
CA ILE A 135 -7.29 -4.86 -5.40
C ILE A 135 -7.97 -3.63 -4.78
N GLU A 136 -9.18 -3.32 -5.25
CA GLU A 136 -9.99 -2.21 -4.73
C GLU A 136 -10.26 -2.35 -3.21
N ARG A 137 -10.65 -3.55 -2.75
CA ARG A 137 -10.82 -3.81 -1.31
C ARG A 137 -9.53 -3.68 -0.51
N ALA A 138 -8.42 -4.17 -1.04
CA ALA A 138 -7.11 -4.03 -0.38
C ALA A 138 -6.73 -2.55 -0.21
N GLN A 139 -6.94 -1.75 -1.26
CA GLN A 139 -6.72 -0.30 -1.20
C GLN A 139 -7.64 0.38 -0.19
N GLN A 140 -8.94 0.06 -0.18
CA GLN A 140 -9.90 0.61 0.79
C GLN A 140 -9.50 0.28 2.23
N SER A 141 -9.06 -0.95 2.48
CA SER A 141 -8.56 -1.36 3.80
C SER A 141 -7.30 -0.59 4.21
N GLY A 142 -6.38 -0.36 3.26
CA GLY A 142 -5.19 0.46 3.49
C GLY A 142 -5.54 1.92 3.79
N ILE A 143 -6.47 2.52 3.06
CA ILE A 143 -6.96 3.89 3.30
C ILE A 143 -7.58 3.99 4.70
N LEU A 144 -8.41 3.02 5.10
CA LEU A 144 -9.01 3.00 6.42
C LEU A 144 -7.96 2.94 7.54
N ALA A 145 -6.93 2.11 7.36
CA ALA A 145 -5.83 1.99 8.31
C ALA A 145 -5.04 3.31 8.44
N LEU A 146 -4.74 3.97 7.32
CA LEU A 146 -4.08 5.29 7.30
C LEU A 146 -4.94 6.38 7.96
N CYS A 147 -6.26 6.36 7.76
CA CYS A 147 -7.18 7.28 8.44
C CYS A 147 -7.19 7.04 9.95
N ALA A 148 -7.10 5.78 10.40
CA ALA A 148 -7.01 5.45 11.82
C ALA A 148 -5.71 5.95 12.44
N GLU A 149 -4.58 5.75 11.76
CA GLU A 149 -3.27 6.26 12.17
C GLU A 149 -3.27 7.79 12.26
N ALA A 150 -3.75 8.48 11.22
CA ALA A 150 -3.84 9.94 11.20
C ALA A 150 -4.71 10.46 12.36
N THR A 151 -5.84 9.82 12.65
CA THR A 151 -6.72 10.19 13.76
C THR A 151 -6.01 10.03 15.12
N GLY A 152 -5.23 8.95 15.30
CA GLY A 152 -4.40 8.76 16.50
C GLY A 152 -3.32 9.83 16.66
N ILE A 153 -2.66 10.22 15.55
CA ILE A 153 -1.70 11.32 15.55
C ILE A 153 -2.38 12.65 15.95
N MET A 154 -3.56 12.94 15.41
CA MET A 154 -4.32 14.15 15.78
C MET A 154 -4.64 14.17 17.28
N GLU A 155 -5.00 13.03 17.87
CA GLU A 155 -5.25 12.92 19.31
C GLU A 155 -4.01 13.28 20.14
N CYS A 156 -2.85 12.72 19.80
CA CYS A 156 -1.59 13.06 20.47
C CYS A 156 -1.26 14.54 20.32
N LEU A 157 -1.33 15.07 19.10
CA LEU A 157 -0.96 16.46 18.83
C LEU A 157 -1.81 17.47 19.62
N TYR A 158 -3.14 17.30 19.68
CA TYR A 158 -3.96 18.25 20.43
C TYR A 158 -3.72 18.15 21.94
N LYS A 159 -3.56 16.94 22.50
CA LYS A 159 -3.29 16.73 23.93
C LYS A 159 -1.94 17.31 24.34
N ASP A 160 -0.90 17.02 23.57
CA ASP A 160 0.46 17.51 23.84
C ASP A 160 0.52 19.05 23.73
N THR A 161 -0.17 19.61 22.71
CA THR A 161 -0.26 21.07 22.55
C THR A 161 -1.01 21.71 23.72
N ALA A 162 -2.11 21.11 24.17
CA ALA A 162 -2.86 21.59 25.33
C ALA A 162 -2.02 21.59 26.61
N SER A 163 -1.28 20.49 26.86
CA SER A 163 -0.38 20.39 28.01
C SER A 163 0.77 21.41 27.92
N TYR A 164 1.46 21.45 26.78
CA TYR A 164 2.57 22.37 26.57
C TYR A 164 2.16 23.84 26.79
N THR A 165 0.99 24.24 26.31
CA THR A 165 0.53 25.64 26.46
C THR A 165 0.13 25.99 27.88
N GLN A 166 -0.17 25.02 28.76
CA GLN A 166 -0.39 25.24 30.20
C GLN A 166 0.94 25.47 30.94
N ASP A 167 1.99 24.76 30.55
CA ASP A 167 3.29 24.83 31.22
C ASP A 167 4.17 25.98 30.70
N ARG A 168 3.99 26.37 29.43
CA ARG A 168 4.79 27.41 28.78
C ARG A 168 4.24 28.79 29.09
N GLU A 169 5.05 29.62 29.74
CA GLU A 169 4.74 30.99 30.02
C GLU A 169 5.35 31.98 28.99
N GLN A 170 4.58 32.98 28.62
CA GLN A 170 5.00 34.15 27.87
C GLN A 170 4.19 35.36 28.31
N PHE A 171 4.85 36.53 28.42
CA PHE A 171 4.22 37.75 28.91
C PHE A 171 3.63 37.58 30.32
N ASP A 172 4.39 36.94 31.22
CA ASP A 172 4.11 36.67 32.62
C ASP A 172 2.84 35.87 32.91
N ARG A 173 2.43 34.99 31.95
CA ARG A 173 1.29 34.09 32.11
C ARG A 173 1.40 32.86 31.19
N PRO A 174 0.71 31.75 31.52
CA PRO A 174 0.62 30.58 30.65
C PRO A 174 0.05 30.91 29.28
N MET A 175 0.61 30.26 28.23
CA MET A 175 0.14 30.45 26.86
C MET A 175 -1.33 30.06 26.67
N SER A 176 -1.83 29.11 27.45
CA SER A 176 -3.23 28.67 27.46
C SER A 176 -4.24 29.75 27.87
N GLU A 177 -3.81 30.86 28.48
CA GLU A 177 -4.68 31.99 28.83
C GLU A 177 -4.95 32.93 27.66
N PHE A 178 -4.20 32.82 26.55
CA PHE A 178 -4.42 33.64 25.37
C PHE A 178 -5.56 33.09 24.52
N GLN A 179 -6.60 33.90 24.29
CA GLN A 179 -7.77 33.47 23.50
C GLN A 179 -7.43 32.90 22.15
N VAL A 180 -6.43 33.45 21.46
CA VAL A 180 -6.00 32.93 20.14
C VAL A 180 -5.50 31.50 20.23
N ILE A 181 -4.84 31.13 21.33
CA ILE A 181 -4.39 29.74 21.57
C ILE A 181 -5.57 28.83 21.91
N GLN A 182 -6.48 29.32 22.78
CA GLN A 182 -7.70 28.59 23.13
C GLN A 182 -8.54 28.26 21.89
N HIS A 183 -8.74 29.21 20.98
CA HIS A 183 -9.48 28.99 19.74
C HIS A 183 -8.81 27.93 18.86
N ARG A 184 -7.47 27.99 18.73
CA ARG A 184 -6.73 26.96 17.97
C ARG A 184 -6.84 25.57 18.58
N LEU A 185 -6.78 25.44 19.89
CA LEU A 185 -6.96 24.17 20.59
C LEU A 185 -8.37 23.61 20.40
N VAL A 186 -9.39 24.47 20.40
CA VAL A 186 -10.78 24.09 20.11
C VAL A 186 -10.90 23.58 18.66
N ASP A 187 -10.30 24.29 17.70
CA ASP A 187 -10.29 23.88 16.30
C ASP A 187 -9.65 22.48 16.16
N MET A 188 -8.47 22.27 16.76
CA MET A 188 -7.79 20.97 16.75
C MET A 188 -8.65 19.85 17.34
N PHE A 189 -9.30 20.12 18.47
CA PHE A 189 -10.18 19.14 19.11
C PHE A 189 -11.42 18.83 18.26
N MET A 190 -12.05 19.84 17.66
CA MET A 190 -13.20 19.63 16.78
C MET A 190 -12.85 18.77 15.55
N GLU A 191 -11.72 19.06 14.89
CA GLU A 191 -11.24 18.29 13.75
C GLU A 191 -10.97 16.83 14.14
N TYR A 192 -10.29 16.60 15.28
CA TYR A 192 -10.06 15.27 15.80
C TYR A 192 -11.38 14.51 16.05
N GLU A 193 -12.33 15.10 16.78
CA GLU A 193 -13.60 14.43 17.10
C GLU A 193 -14.44 14.13 15.84
N GLN A 194 -14.39 14.99 14.83
CA GLN A 194 -15.04 14.75 13.53
C GLN A 194 -14.38 13.57 12.80
N CYS A 195 -13.05 13.54 12.69
CA CYS A 195 -12.31 12.46 12.06
C CYS A 195 -12.56 11.11 12.77
N LYS A 196 -12.51 11.13 14.11
CA LYS A 196 -12.80 9.94 14.93
C LYS A 196 -14.23 9.41 14.72
N SER A 197 -15.21 10.32 14.65
CA SER A 197 -16.61 9.95 14.40
C SER A 197 -16.80 9.34 13.01
N MET A 198 -16.09 9.86 12.00
CA MET A 198 -16.13 9.32 10.64
C MET A 198 -15.46 7.94 10.54
N LEU A 199 -14.34 7.76 11.26
CA LEU A 199 -13.57 6.50 11.27
C LEU A 199 -14.38 5.34 11.89
N LEU A 200 -15.20 5.61 12.90
CA LEU A 200 -15.99 4.60 13.63
C LEU A 200 -17.32 4.26 12.94
N ARG A 201 -17.66 4.91 11.84
CA ARG A 201 -18.92 4.74 11.12
C ARG A 201 -18.81 3.73 9.98
#